data_5a3a95f2bdbb69371ce38d5e45560815
#
_entry.id   5a3a95f2bdbb69371ce38d5e45560815
#
_cell.length_a   1.000
_cell.length_b   1.000
_cell.length_c   1.000
_cell.angle_alpha   90.00
_cell.angle_beta   90.00
_cell.angle_gamma   90.00
#
_symmetry.space_group_name_H-M   'P 1'
#
loop_
_entity.id
_entity.type
_entity.pdbx_description
1 polymer ?
#
loop_
_entity_poly.entity_id
_entity_poly.type
_entity_poly.pdbx_seq_one_letter_code
_entity_poly.pdbx_strand_id
1 'polypeptide(L)'
;VNKEGFSAMTQNVLIGLTLLFSLTAWVWAIVLLSRIGEGAYFLVAGTVMGGLACICTSLIALVASIAKQIRNTYGESDRKNWPKLVLVMGTVAFIWGLVVILAMAGNVANTTGFIMMGLGLVCFSISSKVILLAKVWRHEFALSSRIPIIPVLTALSCLFLAAFTFELGTIHEDYFIPARVLTGLGAICFTLFSIVSILESGTSSK
;
A
#
# COMPACT_ATOMS: atom_id res chain seq x y z
N VAL A 1 30.61 -19.56 -6.95
CA VAL A 1 29.20 -19.70 -6.50
C VAL A 1 28.34 -19.24 -7.66
N ASN A 2 27.74 -20.20 -8.37
CA ASN A 2 26.79 -19.91 -9.44
C ASN A 2 25.62 -19.09 -8.86
N LYS A 3 25.58 -17.82 -9.18
CA LYS A 3 24.39 -17.00 -9.02
C LYS A 3 23.42 -17.36 -10.16
N GLU A 4 22.81 -18.52 -10.10
CA GLU A 4 21.62 -18.79 -10.88
C GLU A 4 20.50 -17.93 -10.27
N GLY A 5 20.43 -16.69 -10.73
CA GLY A 5 19.26 -15.86 -10.49
C GLY A 5 18.04 -16.57 -11.05
N PHE A 6 16.88 -16.43 -10.43
CA PHE A 6 15.60 -16.93 -10.94
C PHE A 6 15.51 -16.73 -12.45
N SER A 7 15.25 -17.80 -13.19
CA SER A 7 15.15 -17.74 -14.65
C SER A 7 14.10 -16.70 -15.06
N ALA A 8 14.26 -16.08 -16.23
CA ALA A 8 13.29 -15.10 -16.74
C ALA A 8 11.85 -15.69 -16.79
N MET A 9 11.75 -16.99 -17.02
CA MET A 9 10.48 -17.72 -16.99
C MET A 9 9.86 -17.71 -15.59
N THR A 10 10.63 -18.01 -14.54
CA THR A 10 10.15 -17.99 -13.15
C THR A 10 9.70 -16.58 -12.73
N GLN A 11 10.45 -15.54 -13.11
CA GLN A 11 10.06 -14.17 -12.83
C GLN A 11 8.72 -13.79 -13.51
N ASN A 12 8.50 -14.22 -14.77
CA ASN A 12 7.24 -13.97 -15.47
C ASN A 12 6.07 -14.72 -14.82
N VAL A 13 6.30 -15.95 -14.36
CA VAL A 13 5.28 -16.71 -13.62
C VAL A 13 4.91 -15.99 -12.32
N LEU A 14 5.89 -15.52 -11.55
CA LEU A 14 5.63 -14.79 -10.30
C LEU A 14 4.87 -13.48 -10.53
N ILE A 15 5.24 -12.72 -11.56
CA ILE A 15 4.51 -11.50 -11.94
C ILE A 15 3.08 -11.86 -12.37
N GLY A 16 2.91 -12.91 -13.17
CA GLY A 16 1.60 -13.39 -13.60
C GLY A 16 0.71 -13.81 -12.43
N LEU A 17 1.26 -14.52 -11.45
CA LEU A 17 0.54 -14.91 -10.23
C LEU A 17 0.14 -13.67 -9.41
N THR A 18 1.04 -12.72 -9.24
CA THR A 18 0.74 -11.48 -8.51
C THR A 18 -0.38 -10.69 -9.20
N LEU A 19 -0.36 -10.61 -10.53
CA LEU A 19 -1.45 -10.03 -11.32
C LEU A 19 -2.76 -10.77 -11.13
N LEU A 20 -2.74 -12.09 -11.18
CA LEU A 20 -3.94 -12.92 -10.98
C LEU A 20 -4.56 -12.67 -9.60
N PHE A 21 -3.76 -12.68 -8.53
CA PHE A 21 -4.25 -12.39 -7.18
C PHE A 21 -4.81 -10.97 -7.06
N SER A 22 -4.17 -9.97 -7.66
CA SER A 22 -4.67 -8.61 -7.66
C SER A 22 -6.02 -8.49 -8.39
N LEU A 23 -6.14 -9.11 -9.58
CA LEU A 23 -7.40 -9.14 -10.33
C LEU A 23 -8.52 -9.86 -9.55
N THR A 24 -8.20 -10.99 -8.92
CA THR A 24 -9.15 -11.71 -8.07
C THR A 24 -9.65 -10.83 -6.92
N ALA A 25 -8.76 -10.10 -6.26
CA ALA A 25 -9.14 -9.17 -5.18
C ALA A 25 -10.06 -8.05 -5.70
N TRP A 26 -9.78 -7.48 -6.87
CA TRP A 26 -10.65 -6.48 -7.51
C TRP A 26 -12.03 -7.04 -7.87
N VAL A 27 -12.09 -8.24 -8.46
CA VAL A 27 -13.36 -8.90 -8.80
C VAL A 27 -14.19 -9.13 -7.53
N TRP A 28 -13.58 -9.67 -6.47
CA TRP A 28 -14.29 -9.87 -5.21
C TRP A 28 -14.74 -8.56 -4.58
N ALA A 29 -13.93 -7.50 -4.62
CA ALA A 29 -14.34 -6.19 -4.14
C ALA A 29 -15.59 -5.68 -4.88
N ILE A 30 -15.61 -5.76 -6.22
CA ILE A 30 -16.75 -5.34 -7.04
C ILE A 30 -17.99 -6.17 -6.74
N VAL A 31 -17.86 -7.50 -6.68
CA VAL A 31 -18.98 -8.41 -6.39
C VAL A 31 -19.59 -8.12 -5.02
N LEU A 32 -18.75 -7.92 -3.99
CA LEU A 32 -19.23 -7.61 -2.64
C LEU A 32 -19.87 -6.22 -2.57
N LEU A 33 -19.26 -5.22 -3.20
CA LEU A 33 -19.79 -3.85 -3.22
C LEU A 33 -21.10 -3.73 -4.02
N SER A 34 -21.31 -4.57 -5.05
CA SER A 34 -22.59 -4.60 -5.76
C SER A 34 -23.77 -5.08 -4.90
N ARG A 35 -23.47 -5.70 -3.76
CA ARG A 35 -24.44 -6.24 -2.81
C ARG A 35 -24.58 -5.42 -1.52
N ILE A 36 -24.10 -4.17 -1.49
CA ILE A 36 -24.16 -3.31 -0.30
C ILE A 36 -25.58 -3.19 0.26
N GLY A 37 -26.61 -3.17 -0.58
CA GLY A 37 -28.02 -3.11 -0.18
C GLY A 37 -28.52 -4.35 0.59
N GLU A 38 -27.80 -5.47 0.54
CA GLU A 38 -28.18 -6.71 1.22
C GLU A 38 -27.70 -6.75 2.69
N GLY A 39 -26.81 -5.85 3.10
CA GLY A 39 -26.37 -5.75 4.49
C GLY A 39 -24.99 -5.14 4.69
N ALA A 40 -24.73 -4.68 5.93
CA ALA A 40 -23.48 -4.03 6.32
C ALA A 40 -22.23 -4.90 6.11
N TYR A 41 -22.37 -6.22 6.17
CA TYR A 41 -21.27 -7.14 5.89
C TYR A 41 -20.65 -6.94 4.51
N PHE A 42 -21.48 -6.73 3.49
CA PHE A 42 -21.01 -6.52 2.11
C PHE A 42 -20.25 -5.21 1.95
N LEU A 43 -20.66 -4.16 2.67
CA LEU A 43 -19.89 -2.91 2.73
C LEU A 43 -18.50 -3.15 3.32
N VAL A 44 -18.44 -3.78 4.50
CA VAL A 44 -17.17 -4.04 5.20
C VAL A 44 -16.25 -4.90 4.35
N ALA A 45 -16.72 -6.07 3.94
CA ALA A 45 -15.92 -7.03 3.19
C ALA A 45 -15.49 -6.47 1.82
N GLY A 46 -16.39 -5.82 1.09
CA GLY A 46 -16.10 -5.22 -0.21
C GLY A 46 -15.11 -4.08 -0.13
N THR A 47 -15.23 -3.20 0.86
CA THR A 47 -14.32 -2.08 1.06
C THR A 47 -12.93 -2.57 1.46
N VAL A 48 -12.82 -3.51 2.41
CA VAL A 48 -11.53 -4.09 2.82
C VAL A 48 -10.87 -4.83 1.66
N MET A 49 -11.63 -5.61 0.89
CA MET A 49 -11.11 -6.27 -0.32
C MET A 49 -10.62 -5.26 -1.36
N GLY A 50 -11.32 -4.14 -1.54
CA GLY A 50 -10.87 -3.04 -2.41
C GLY A 50 -9.55 -2.44 -1.95
N GLY A 51 -9.37 -2.23 -0.65
CA GLY A 51 -8.11 -1.76 -0.06
C GLY A 51 -6.96 -2.74 -0.26
N LEU A 52 -7.22 -4.04 -0.06
CA LEU A 52 -6.24 -5.09 -0.33
C LEU A 52 -5.90 -5.16 -1.82
N ALA A 53 -6.87 -4.99 -2.72
CA ALA A 53 -6.65 -4.93 -4.15
C ALA A 53 -5.74 -3.74 -4.53
N CYS A 54 -5.91 -2.56 -3.90
CA CYS A 54 -5.01 -1.42 -4.07
C CYS A 54 -3.58 -1.74 -3.62
N ILE A 55 -3.41 -2.42 -2.48
CA ILE A 55 -2.10 -2.86 -1.99
C ILE A 55 -1.47 -3.88 -2.95
N CYS A 56 -2.21 -4.90 -3.39
CA CYS A 56 -1.72 -5.87 -4.36
C CYS A 56 -1.28 -5.21 -5.67
N THR A 57 -2.07 -4.26 -6.19
CA THR A 57 -1.70 -3.49 -7.39
C THR A 57 -0.42 -2.67 -7.15
N SER A 58 -0.26 -2.08 -5.97
CA SER A 58 0.96 -1.35 -5.58
C SER A 58 2.18 -2.28 -5.50
N LEU A 59 2.02 -3.49 -4.99
CA LEU A 59 3.06 -4.51 -4.94
C LEU A 59 3.46 -5.02 -6.33
N ILE A 60 2.52 -5.10 -7.29
CA ILE A 60 2.84 -5.41 -8.69
C ILE A 60 3.83 -4.37 -9.24
N ALA A 61 3.59 -3.08 -9.00
CA ALA A 61 4.51 -2.03 -9.44
C ALA A 61 5.92 -2.22 -8.86
N LEU A 62 6.02 -2.62 -7.60
CA LEU A 62 7.30 -2.92 -6.94
C LEU A 62 7.98 -4.14 -7.56
N VAL A 63 7.27 -5.26 -7.70
CA VAL A 63 7.81 -6.51 -8.26
C VAL A 63 8.22 -6.32 -9.72
N ALA A 64 7.38 -5.65 -10.52
CA ALA A 64 7.69 -5.37 -11.92
C ALA A 64 8.91 -4.45 -12.06
N SER A 65 9.04 -3.43 -11.19
CA SER A 65 10.22 -2.56 -11.18
C SER A 65 11.50 -3.33 -10.87
N ILE A 66 11.48 -4.22 -9.88
CA ILE A 66 12.61 -5.08 -9.53
C ILE A 66 12.98 -6.00 -10.69
N ALA A 67 11.99 -6.71 -11.26
CA ALA A 67 12.21 -7.65 -12.34
C ALA A 67 12.79 -6.98 -13.59
N LYS A 68 12.28 -5.79 -13.95
CA LYS A 68 12.80 -5.01 -15.09
C LYS A 68 14.21 -4.51 -14.84
N GLN A 69 14.57 -4.13 -13.62
CA GLN A 69 15.95 -3.73 -13.28
C GLN A 69 16.91 -4.91 -13.38
N ILE A 70 16.55 -6.08 -12.86
CA ILE A 70 17.36 -7.30 -12.96
C ILE A 70 17.62 -7.66 -14.43
N ARG A 71 16.62 -7.46 -15.31
CA ARG A 71 16.72 -7.74 -16.76
C ARG A 71 17.37 -6.61 -17.56
N ASN A 72 17.76 -5.50 -16.94
CA ASN A 72 18.23 -4.28 -17.62
C ASN A 72 17.22 -3.72 -18.66
N THR A 73 15.93 -3.94 -18.44
CA THR A 73 14.83 -3.44 -19.29
C THR A 73 14.05 -2.28 -18.67
N TYR A 74 14.48 -1.81 -17.49
CA TYR A 74 13.87 -0.68 -16.81
C TYR A 74 14.21 0.63 -17.55
N GLY A 75 13.19 1.39 -17.91
CA GLY A 75 13.33 2.60 -18.72
C GLY A 75 12.73 3.85 -18.08
N GLU A 76 12.86 4.98 -18.74
CA GLU A 76 12.34 6.28 -18.31
C GLU A 76 10.81 6.28 -18.14
N SER A 77 10.10 5.53 -18.99
CA SER A 77 8.66 5.34 -18.89
C SER A 77 8.28 4.62 -17.59
N ASP A 78 9.02 3.56 -17.22
CA ASP A 78 8.78 2.81 -15.98
C ASP A 78 9.02 3.69 -14.77
N ARG A 79 10.08 4.49 -14.79
CA ARG A 79 10.40 5.46 -13.74
C ARG A 79 9.27 6.44 -13.45
N LYS A 80 8.56 6.87 -14.48
CA LYS A 80 7.44 7.82 -14.33
C LYS A 80 6.13 7.12 -13.95
N ASN A 81 5.86 5.96 -14.51
CA ASN A 81 4.55 5.33 -14.45
C ASN A 81 4.36 4.51 -13.17
N TRP A 82 5.36 3.71 -12.73
CA TRP A 82 5.19 2.88 -11.54
C TRP A 82 4.95 3.68 -10.26
N PRO A 83 5.71 4.75 -9.94
CA PRO A 83 5.40 5.58 -8.78
C PRO A 83 4.01 6.23 -8.86
N LYS A 84 3.60 6.70 -10.06
CA LYS A 84 2.27 7.28 -10.25
C LYS A 84 1.17 6.27 -9.97
N LEU A 85 1.31 5.03 -10.47
CA LEU A 85 0.33 3.97 -10.24
C LEU A 85 0.13 3.74 -8.74
N VAL A 86 1.21 3.62 -7.98
CA VAL A 86 1.13 3.39 -6.52
C VAL A 86 0.51 4.57 -5.80
N LEU A 87 0.87 5.80 -6.18
CA LEU A 87 0.26 7.01 -5.62
C LEU A 87 -1.23 7.08 -5.92
N VAL A 88 -1.65 6.74 -7.13
CA VAL A 88 -3.08 6.68 -7.50
C VAL A 88 -3.80 5.63 -6.65
N MET A 89 -3.25 4.44 -6.48
CA MET A 89 -3.86 3.39 -5.64
C MET A 89 -4.02 3.85 -4.19
N GLY A 90 -2.99 4.49 -3.62
CA GLY A 90 -3.06 5.05 -2.27
C GLY A 90 -4.12 6.16 -2.15
N THR A 91 -4.18 7.06 -3.13
CA THR A 91 -5.17 8.14 -3.16
C THR A 91 -6.59 7.60 -3.30
N VAL A 92 -6.82 6.64 -4.19
CA VAL A 92 -8.12 5.99 -4.37
C VAL A 92 -8.57 5.32 -3.07
N ALA A 93 -7.71 4.54 -2.42
CA ALA A 93 -8.04 3.86 -1.17
C ALA A 93 -8.32 4.88 -0.04
N PHE A 94 -7.51 5.93 0.08
CA PHE A 94 -7.68 6.95 1.11
C PHE A 94 -8.99 7.74 0.92
N ILE A 95 -9.24 8.23 -0.30
CA ILE A 95 -10.46 8.98 -0.62
C ILE A 95 -11.70 8.08 -0.46
N TRP A 96 -11.61 6.81 -0.88
CA TRP A 96 -12.71 5.86 -0.68
C TRP A 96 -13.07 5.73 0.79
N GLY A 97 -12.07 5.55 1.68
CA GLY A 97 -12.29 5.50 3.12
C GLY A 97 -12.99 6.76 3.64
N LEU A 98 -12.54 7.94 3.19
CA LEU A 98 -13.16 9.22 3.55
C LEU A 98 -14.62 9.31 3.05
N VAL A 99 -14.88 8.90 1.81
CA VAL A 99 -16.23 8.89 1.24
C VAL A 99 -17.16 7.96 2.05
N VAL A 100 -16.68 6.78 2.45
CA VAL A 100 -17.47 5.86 3.28
C VAL A 100 -17.84 6.50 4.62
N ILE A 101 -16.91 7.21 5.28
CA ILE A 101 -17.18 7.91 6.55
C ILE A 101 -18.19 9.03 6.35
N LEU A 102 -18.06 9.82 5.27
CA LEU A 102 -18.87 11.03 5.07
C LEU A 102 -20.25 10.73 4.46
N ALA A 103 -20.34 9.73 3.59
CA ALA A 103 -21.54 9.44 2.83
C ALA A 103 -22.45 8.37 3.44
N MET A 104 -21.89 7.51 4.32
CA MET A 104 -22.63 6.42 4.94
C MET A 104 -22.71 6.63 6.44
N ALA A 105 -23.93 6.72 6.98
CA ALA A 105 -24.13 6.90 8.41
C ALA A 105 -23.97 5.58 9.18
N GLY A 106 -23.35 5.65 10.34
CA GLY A 106 -23.27 4.54 11.30
C GLY A 106 -21.86 4.07 11.63
N ASN A 107 -21.72 3.43 12.80
CA ASN A 107 -20.42 3.02 13.33
C ASN A 107 -19.68 2.02 12.43
N VAL A 108 -20.42 1.12 11.77
CA VAL A 108 -19.86 0.12 10.85
C VAL A 108 -19.22 0.78 9.63
N ALA A 109 -19.88 1.79 9.05
CA ALA A 109 -19.34 2.54 7.92
C ALA A 109 -18.09 3.33 8.33
N ASN A 110 -18.15 4.02 9.46
CA ASN A 110 -17.02 4.78 9.99
C ASN A 110 -15.81 3.88 10.27
N THR A 111 -16.03 2.76 10.98
CA THR A 111 -14.99 1.74 11.24
C THR A 111 -14.33 1.26 9.96
N THR A 112 -15.14 0.92 8.98
CA THR A 112 -14.66 0.44 7.66
C THR A 112 -13.88 1.52 6.94
N GLY A 113 -14.36 2.76 6.95
CA GLY A 113 -13.71 3.89 6.33
C GLY A 113 -12.32 4.18 6.93
N PHE A 114 -12.18 4.16 8.25
CA PHE A 114 -10.88 4.33 8.91
C PHE A 114 -9.88 3.23 8.53
N ILE A 115 -10.32 1.96 8.47
CA ILE A 115 -9.47 0.85 8.00
C ILE A 115 -9.01 1.11 6.56
N MET A 116 -9.93 1.51 5.68
CA MET A 116 -9.62 1.78 4.27
C MET A 116 -8.62 2.93 4.11
N MET A 117 -8.74 3.99 4.89
CA MET A 117 -7.76 5.08 4.92
C MET A 117 -6.37 4.56 5.32
N GLY A 118 -6.29 3.69 6.34
CA GLY A 118 -5.04 3.05 6.75
C GLY A 118 -4.41 2.21 5.63
N LEU A 119 -5.20 1.44 4.88
CA LEU A 119 -4.73 0.67 3.73
C LEU A 119 -4.19 1.60 2.62
N GLY A 120 -4.81 2.77 2.42
CA GLY A 120 -4.30 3.82 1.53
C GLY A 120 -2.93 4.35 1.98
N LEU A 121 -2.74 4.58 3.29
CA LEU A 121 -1.46 5.00 3.85
C LEU A 121 -0.35 3.95 3.63
N VAL A 122 -0.67 2.66 3.69
CA VAL A 122 0.28 1.58 3.33
C VAL A 122 0.68 1.67 1.86
N CYS A 123 -0.25 1.94 0.94
CA CYS A 123 0.09 2.15 -0.47
C CYS A 123 1.05 3.33 -0.63
N PHE A 124 0.82 4.46 0.04
CA PHE A 124 1.77 5.59 0.02
C PHE A 124 3.14 5.21 0.57
N SER A 125 3.19 4.38 1.62
CA SER A 125 4.47 3.87 2.14
C SER A 125 5.19 2.97 1.12
N ILE A 126 4.47 2.13 0.36
CA ILE A 126 5.04 1.33 -0.72
C ILE A 126 5.61 2.23 -1.83
N SER A 127 4.99 3.38 -2.11
CA SER A 127 5.48 4.30 -3.14
C SER A 127 6.92 4.73 -2.91
N SER A 128 7.34 4.88 -1.66
CA SER A 128 8.72 5.24 -1.31
C SER A 128 9.75 4.25 -1.84
N LYS A 129 9.42 2.95 -1.84
CA LYS A 129 10.29 1.88 -2.35
C LYS A 129 10.37 1.90 -3.88
N VAL A 130 9.24 2.13 -4.54
CA VAL A 130 9.22 2.24 -6.01
C VAL A 130 10.02 3.47 -6.46
N ILE A 131 9.92 4.59 -5.74
CA ILE A 131 10.71 5.79 -5.99
C ILE A 131 12.19 5.54 -5.73
N LEU A 132 12.54 4.85 -4.64
CA LEU A 132 13.92 4.50 -4.32
C LEU A 132 14.53 3.64 -5.43
N LEU A 133 13.83 2.60 -5.89
CA LEU A 133 14.28 1.77 -7.01
C LEU A 133 14.50 2.58 -8.29
N ALA A 134 13.64 3.55 -8.57
CA ALA A 134 13.81 4.45 -9.72
C ALA A 134 15.06 5.32 -9.61
N LYS A 135 15.45 5.74 -8.40
CA LYS A 135 16.70 6.49 -8.14
C LYS A 135 17.93 5.59 -8.24
N VAL A 136 17.87 4.37 -7.69
CA VAL A 136 18.94 3.37 -7.80
C VAL A 136 19.30 3.14 -9.26
N TRP A 137 18.31 3.02 -10.11
CA TRP A 137 18.53 2.80 -11.54
C TRP A 137 19.33 3.92 -12.23
N ARG A 138 19.19 5.17 -11.76
CA ARG A 138 19.94 6.32 -12.31
C ARG A 138 21.29 6.59 -11.65
N HIS A 139 21.68 5.82 -10.62
CA HIS A 139 22.84 6.16 -9.79
C HIS A 139 22.73 7.56 -9.13
N GLU A 140 21.51 8.06 -8.94
CA GLU A 140 21.22 9.38 -8.37
C GLU A 140 21.20 9.37 -6.83
N PHE A 141 22.11 8.63 -6.18
CA PHE A 141 22.13 8.51 -4.71
C PHE A 141 22.71 9.73 -3.98
N ALA A 142 23.38 10.63 -4.69
CA ALA A 142 24.11 11.74 -4.09
C ALA A 142 23.25 12.88 -3.55
N LEU A 143 21.95 12.85 -3.73
CA LEU A 143 21.03 13.90 -3.26
C LEU A 143 20.36 13.46 -1.97
N SER A 144 20.53 14.27 -0.90
CA SER A 144 19.78 14.19 0.35
C SER A 144 18.33 13.78 0.08
N SER A 145 18.02 12.53 0.33
CA SER A 145 16.78 11.95 -0.10
C SER A 145 15.71 12.18 0.96
N ARG A 146 14.61 12.82 0.59
CA ARG A 146 13.42 12.93 1.44
C ARG A 146 12.53 11.68 1.39
N ILE A 147 13.00 10.62 0.72
CA ILE A 147 12.22 9.39 0.52
C ILE A 147 11.85 8.70 1.85
N PRO A 148 12.75 8.59 2.85
CA PRO A 148 12.40 7.99 4.14
C PRO A 148 11.32 8.76 4.90
N ILE A 149 11.08 10.03 4.58
CA ILE A 149 10.03 10.83 5.23
C ILE A 149 8.63 10.27 4.93
N ILE A 150 8.40 9.76 3.72
CA ILE A 150 7.08 9.24 3.30
C ILE A 150 6.59 8.13 4.22
N PRO A 151 7.33 7.02 4.44
CA PRO A 151 6.86 5.96 5.33
C PRO A 151 6.81 6.38 6.80
N VAL A 152 7.62 7.33 7.25
CA VAL A 152 7.49 7.90 8.61
C VAL A 152 6.18 8.66 8.74
N LEU A 153 5.88 9.55 7.80
CA LEU A 153 4.64 10.33 7.84
C LEU A 153 3.42 9.42 7.76
N THR A 154 3.46 8.39 6.91
CA THR A 154 2.35 7.42 6.82
C THR A 154 2.20 6.59 8.10
N ALA A 155 3.30 6.18 8.74
CA ALA A 155 3.27 5.50 10.03
C ALA A 155 2.68 6.38 11.13
N LEU A 156 3.12 7.64 11.24
CA LEU A 156 2.59 8.60 12.20
C LEU A 156 1.11 8.90 11.94
N SER A 157 0.70 9.00 10.67
CA SER A 157 -0.72 9.19 10.32
C SER A 157 -1.57 7.98 10.73
N CYS A 158 -1.08 6.75 10.53
CA CYS A 158 -1.77 5.54 10.99
C CYS A 158 -1.90 5.53 12.52
N LEU A 159 -0.84 5.88 13.25
CA LEU A 159 -0.84 5.92 14.71
C LEU A 159 -1.76 7.03 15.24
N PHE A 160 -1.79 8.18 14.59
CA PHE A 160 -2.73 9.26 14.92
C PHE A 160 -4.18 8.81 14.73
N LEU A 161 -4.51 8.20 13.59
CA LEU A 161 -5.84 7.64 13.35
C LEU A 161 -6.17 6.51 14.33
N ALA A 162 -5.20 5.70 14.73
CA ALA A 162 -5.38 4.65 15.72
C ALA A 162 -5.72 5.24 17.10
N ALA A 163 -4.98 6.27 17.53
CA ALA A 163 -5.26 6.96 18.79
C ALA A 163 -6.65 7.63 18.77
N PHE A 164 -6.98 8.31 17.66
CA PHE A 164 -8.29 8.94 17.50
C PHE A 164 -9.43 7.91 17.55
N THR A 165 -9.30 6.79 16.84
CA THR A 165 -10.32 5.74 16.87
C THR A 165 -10.36 5.00 18.21
N PHE A 166 -9.26 4.93 18.95
CA PHE A 166 -9.23 4.40 20.31
C PHE A 166 -10.05 5.28 21.27
N GLU A 167 -9.90 6.60 21.19
CA GLU A 167 -10.74 7.53 21.97
C GLU A 167 -12.22 7.39 21.62
N LEU A 168 -12.57 7.27 20.35
CA LEU A 168 -13.96 6.97 19.95
C LEU A 168 -14.43 5.62 20.49
N GLY A 169 -13.55 4.65 20.65
CA GLY A 169 -13.80 3.33 21.20
C GLY A 169 -14.27 3.38 22.68
N THR A 170 -13.90 4.42 23.42
CA THR A 170 -14.40 4.62 24.79
C THR A 170 -15.90 4.98 24.83
N ILE A 171 -16.43 5.48 23.72
CA ILE A 171 -17.84 5.84 23.56
C ILE A 171 -18.63 4.71 22.88
N HIS A 172 -18.03 4.09 21.87
CA HIS A 172 -18.61 3.00 21.07
C HIS A 172 -17.56 1.93 20.81
N GLU A 173 -17.74 0.75 21.37
CA GLU A 173 -16.75 -0.36 21.33
C GLU A 173 -16.30 -0.76 19.90
N ASP A 174 -17.14 -0.57 18.89
CA ASP A 174 -16.84 -0.87 17.51
C ASP A 174 -15.56 -0.18 16.99
N TYR A 175 -15.23 1.01 17.53
CA TYR A 175 -14.04 1.75 17.12
C TYR A 175 -12.72 1.19 17.66
N PHE A 176 -12.74 0.23 18.58
CA PHE A 176 -11.53 -0.50 18.97
C PHE A 176 -11.01 -1.41 17.84
N ILE A 177 -11.88 -1.81 16.91
CA ILE A 177 -11.45 -2.62 15.74
C ILE A 177 -10.51 -1.83 14.83
N PRO A 178 -10.91 -0.65 14.29
CA PRO A 178 -10.01 0.14 13.47
C PRO A 178 -8.78 0.62 14.25
N ALA A 179 -8.87 0.92 15.54
CA ALA A 179 -7.72 1.31 16.36
C ALA A 179 -6.62 0.24 16.33
N ARG A 180 -6.99 -1.03 16.52
CA ARG A 180 -6.04 -2.16 16.48
C ARG A 180 -5.48 -2.38 15.07
N VAL A 181 -6.34 -2.34 14.05
CA VAL A 181 -5.91 -2.51 12.65
C VAL A 181 -4.95 -1.39 12.25
N LEU A 182 -5.29 -0.13 12.53
CA LEU A 182 -4.45 1.02 12.20
C LEU A 182 -3.09 0.99 12.92
N THR A 183 -3.04 0.49 14.17
CA THR A 183 -1.78 0.26 14.87
C THR A 183 -0.90 -0.75 14.13
N GLY A 184 -1.49 -1.86 13.66
CA GLY A 184 -0.78 -2.85 12.85
C GLY A 184 -0.30 -2.29 11.51
N LEU A 185 -1.14 -1.51 10.82
CA LEU A 185 -0.77 -0.85 9.57
C LEU A 185 0.35 0.19 9.79
N GLY A 186 0.32 0.92 10.90
CA GLY A 186 1.40 1.84 11.29
C GLY A 186 2.72 1.10 11.50
N ALA A 187 2.71 -0.06 12.14
CA ALA A 187 3.89 -0.91 12.31
C ALA A 187 4.43 -1.39 10.95
N ILE A 188 3.57 -1.76 10.00
CA ILE A 188 3.97 -2.10 8.62
C ILE A 188 4.66 -0.90 7.96
N CYS A 189 4.06 0.29 8.02
CA CYS A 189 4.65 1.50 7.46
C CYS A 189 6.03 1.81 8.09
N PHE A 190 6.18 1.62 9.40
CA PHE A 190 7.46 1.82 10.09
C PHE A 190 8.51 0.77 9.67
N THR A 191 8.11 -0.49 9.48
CA THR A 191 8.99 -1.53 8.92
C THR A 191 9.45 -1.16 7.52
N LEU A 192 8.55 -0.62 6.69
CA LEU A 192 8.88 -0.12 5.37
C LEU A 192 9.88 1.06 5.44
N PHE A 193 9.75 1.94 6.43
CA PHE A 193 10.73 3.00 6.71
C PHE A 193 12.11 2.42 7.02
N SER A 194 12.19 1.43 7.91
CA SER A 194 13.45 0.81 8.30
C SER A 194 14.17 0.19 7.10
N ILE A 195 13.44 -0.50 6.21
CA ILE A 195 14.00 -1.09 4.98
C ILE A 195 14.56 0.00 4.07
N VAL A 196 13.80 1.08 3.82
CA VAL A 196 14.25 2.18 2.94
C VAL A 196 15.49 2.86 3.53
N SER A 197 15.50 3.13 4.83
CA SER A 197 16.60 3.80 5.50
C SER A 197 17.89 2.97 5.49
N ILE A 198 17.79 1.64 5.70
CA ILE A 198 18.94 0.73 5.63
C ILE A 198 19.49 0.67 4.21
N LEU A 199 18.64 0.55 3.21
CA LEU A 199 19.06 0.51 1.81
C LEU A 199 19.75 1.82 1.40
N GLU A 200 19.20 2.96 1.83
CA GLU A 200 19.77 4.27 1.51
C GLU A 200 21.14 4.49 2.19
N SER A 201 21.29 4.07 3.46
CA SER A 201 22.58 4.16 4.17
C SER A 201 23.65 3.27 3.56
N GLY A 202 23.30 2.04 3.13
CA GLY A 202 24.23 1.10 2.50
C GLY A 202 24.73 1.54 1.12
N THR A 203 23.99 2.43 0.45
CA THR A 203 24.39 2.96 -0.86
C THR A 203 25.19 4.26 -0.78
N SER A 204 25.09 4.99 0.34
CA SER A 204 25.84 6.22 0.57
C SER A 204 27.31 5.97 0.96
N SER A 205 27.68 4.73 1.29
CA SER A 205 29.03 4.33 1.71
C SER A 205 29.93 3.82 0.59
N LYS A 206 29.47 3.83 -0.65
CA LYS A 206 30.26 3.49 -1.86
C LYS A 206 30.44 4.70 -2.75
#